data_f727129216e9a2e55b4cb6f41175866b
#
_entry.id   f727129216e9a2e55b4cb6f41175866b
#
_cell.length_a   1.000
_cell.length_b   1.000
_cell.length_c   1.000
_cell.angle_alpha   90.00
_cell.angle_beta   90.00
_cell.angle_gamma   90.00
#
_symmetry.space_group_name_H-M   'P 1'
#
loop_
_entity.id
_entity.type
_entity.pdbx_description
1 polymer ?
#
loop_
_entity_poly.entity_id
_entity_poly.type
_entity_poly.pdbx_seq_one_letter_code
_entity_poly.pdbx_strand_id
1 'polypeptide(L)'
;MDFIIKNGIVVTSTEMFKADIAVTEGKISAIADDLNSDGIMTVEAKGKYVLPGAIDAHTHLAMPFGGTISSDDYYSGTRAAACGGTTTVFDFVLQDFGETMVDAVKRRDALCKDNAVVDYAFHVAIKDVSNGLIDKIEEAVKYGVPSFKVFMVYDFGVTDGVFYQVLKKAKECGALISVHAENNEMVNMFTKQFLSEGKTSAWYHYMSRPEFVEAEADKRAIEWAKSLDTPLYIVHLANKDGVKA
;
A
#
# COMPACT_ATOMS: atom_id res chain seq x y z
N MET A 1 29.83 -0.47 -17.79
CA MET A 1 28.95 0.68 -17.52
C MET A 1 27.83 0.67 -18.56
N ASP A 2 26.58 0.64 -18.13
CA ASP A 2 25.45 0.54 -19.06
C ASP A 2 25.07 1.92 -19.55
N PHE A 3 25.03 2.89 -18.64
CA PHE A 3 24.80 4.31 -18.97
C PHE A 3 25.30 5.23 -17.88
N ILE A 4 25.37 6.54 -18.18
CA ILE A 4 25.72 7.59 -17.22
C ILE A 4 24.62 8.67 -17.28
N ILE A 5 24.14 9.12 -16.12
CA ILE A 5 23.33 10.34 -15.98
C ILE A 5 24.30 11.48 -15.73
N LYS A 6 24.32 12.49 -16.61
CA LYS A 6 25.26 13.63 -16.56
C LYS A 6 24.59 14.90 -16.03
N ASN A 7 25.37 15.69 -15.30
CA ASN A 7 25.05 17.07 -14.92
C ASN A 7 23.77 17.25 -14.07
N GLY A 8 23.32 16.19 -13.37
CA GLY A 8 22.10 16.22 -12.57
C GLY A 8 22.30 16.88 -11.20
N ILE A 9 21.19 17.28 -10.58
CA ILE A 9 21.14 17.61 -9.16
C ILE A 9 20.66 16.34 -8.46
N VAL A 10 21.60 15.60 -7.87
CA VAL A 10 21.29 14.36 -7.14
C VAL A 10 20.63 14.71 -5.82
N VAL A 11 19.51 14.04 -5.53
CA VAL A 11 18.73 14.23 -4.30
C VAL A 11 18.72 12.90 -3.54
N THR A 12 19.19 12.93 -2.32
CA THR A 12 19.15 11.80 -1.38
C THR A 12 18.19 12.14 -0.23
N SER A 13 18.07 11.24 0.75
CA SER A 13 17.28 11.50 1.96
C SER A 13 17.84 12.61 2.86
N THR A 14 19.10 13.01 2.66
CA THR A 14 19.82 13.94 3.57
C THR A 14 20.39 15.15 2.86
N GLU A 15 20.66 15.10 1.56
CA GLU A 15 21.41 16.13 0.85
C GLU A 15 21.00 16.27 -0.62
N MET A 16 21.37 17.42 -1.19
CA MET A 16 21.29 17.70 -2.63
C MET A 16 22.64 18.24 -3.11
N PHE A 17 23.15 17.66 -4.19
CA PHE A 17 24.44 18.07 -4.77
C PHE A 17 24.47 17.79 -6.28
N LYS A 18 25.35 18.49 -7.00
CA LYS A 18 25.56 18.21 -8.42
C LYS A 18 26.51 17.02 -8.57
N ALA A 19 26.16 16.06 -9.38
CA ALA A 19 27.02 14.95 -9.73
C ALA A 19 26.51 14.23 -10.98
N ASP A 20 27.40 13.39 -11.53
CA ASP A 20 27.07 12.36 -12.49
C ASP A 20 26.85 11.03 -11.77
N ILE A 21 26.02 10.18 -12.33
CA ILE A 21 25.74 8.84 -11.79
C ILE A 21 26.02 7.80 -12.87
N ALA A 22 26.92 6.88 -12.60
CA ALA A 22 27.15 5.71 -13.44
C ALA A 22 26.32 4.52 -12.98
N VAL A 23 25.75 3.80 -13.94
CA VAL A 23 25.01 2.56 -13.71
C VAL A 23 25.71 1.41 -14.41
N THR A 24 25.86 0.29 -13.73
CA THR A 24 26.42 -0.96 -14.23
C THR A 24 25.60 -2.13 -13.70
N GLU A 25 25.13 -3.00 -14.60
CA GLU A 25 24.31 -4.15 -14.25
C GLU A 25 23.08 -3.78 -13.40
N GLY A 26 22.40 -2.67 -13.77
CA GLY A 26 21.22 -2.16 -13.11
C GLY A 26 21.46 -1.54 -11.71
N LYS A 27 22.72 -1.32 -11.31
CA LYS A 27 23.09 -0.74 -10.02
C LYS A 27 23.92 0.54 -10.18
N ILE A 28 23.75 1.48 -9.27
CA ILE A 28 24.62 2.65 -9.18
C ILE A 28 26.03 2.16 -8.82
N SER A 29 26.97 2.34 -9.75
CA SER A 29 28.36 1.92 -9.60
C SER A 29 29.31 3.06 -9.22
N ALA A 30 28.94 4.32 -9.50
CA ALA A 30 29.70 5.49 -9.09
C ALA A 30 28.80 6.75 -9.05
N ILE A 31 29.14 7.67 -8.16
CA ILE A 31 28.62 9.04 -8.11
C ILE A 31 29.84 9.96 -8.00
N ALA A 32 30.04 10.88 -8.94
CA ALA A 32 31.19 11.78 -8.96
C ALA A 32 30.88 13.06 -9.75
N ASP A 33 31.70 14.11 -9.58
CA ASP A 33 31.48 15.41 -10.21
C ASP A 33 31.60 15.38 -11.75
N ASP A 34 32.48 14.54 -12.28
CA ASP A 34 32.70 14.39 -13.72
C ASP A 34 33.14 12.96 -14.05
N LEU A 35 32.24 12.18 -14.63
CA LEU A 35 32.52 10.83 -15.08
C LEU A 35 32.82 10.82 -16.59
N ASN A 36 33.93 10.15 -16.99
CA ASN A 36 34.20 9.95 -18.39
C ASN A 36 33.08 9.12 -19.05
N SER A 37 32.49 9.67 -20.09
CA SER A 37 31.35 9.08 -20.81
C SER A 37 31.70 8.66 -22.26
N ASP A 38 32.98 8.61 -22.64
CA ASP A 38 33.40 8.24 -23.98
C ASP A 38 32.89 6.85 -24.38
N GLY A 39 32.06 6.81 -25.42
CA GLY A 39 31.46 5.59 -25.91
C GLY A 39 30.38 4.95 -25.06
N ILE A 40 29.91 5.65 -24.01
CA ILE A 40 28.87 5.17 -23.08
C ILE A 40 27.57 5.96 -23.34
N MET A 41 26.43 5.26 -23.30
CA MET A 41 25.13 5.92 -23.38
C MET A 41 24.98 6.94 -22.24
N THR A 42 24.58 8.16 -22.57
CA THR A 42 24.39 9.22 -21.58
C THR A 42 22.97 9.76 -21.56
N VAL A 43 22.50 10.08 -20.35
CA VAL A 43 21.26 10.81 -20.11
C VAL A 43 21.62 12.19 -19.60
N GLU A 44 21.36 13.24 -20.37
CA GLU A 44 21.62 14.62 -19.95
C GLU A 44 20.54 15.09 -18.95
N ALA A 45 20.97 15.41 -17.74
CA ALA A 45 20.09 15.86 -16.64
C ALA A 45 20.40 17.29 -16.18
N LYS A 46 21.07 18.11 -17.01
CA LYS A 46 21.38 19.51 -16.65
C LYS A 46 20.13 20.28 -16.25
N GLY A 47 20.15 20.84 -15.04
CA GLY A 47 19.03 21.60 -14.47
C GLY A 47 17.85 20.75 -13.99
N LYS A 48 17.99 19.41 -13.97
CA LYS A 48 16.98 18.48 -13.45
C LYS A 48 17.42 17.87 -12.15
N TYR A 49 16.45 17.51 -11.31
CA TYR A 49 16.67 16.67 -10.15
C TYR A 49 16.75 15.21 -10.56
N VAL A 50 17.67 14.50 -9.96
CA VAL A 50 17.81 13.04 -10.11
C VAL A 50 17.51 12.41 -8.76
N LEU A 51 16.38 11.72 -8.68
CA LEU A 51 15.86 11.11 -7.46
C LEU A 51 15.82 9.58 -7.63
N PRO A 52 15.83 8.82 -6.52
CA PRO A 52 15.40 7.42 -6.57
C PRO A 52 13.98 7.33 -7.15
N GLY A 53 13.69 6.23 -7.84
CA GLY A 53 12.32 5.96 -8.28
C GLY A 53 11.35 5.95 -7.10
N ALA A 54 10.17 6.52 -7.29
CA ALA A 54 9.15 6.53 -6.26
C ALA A 54 8.65 5.11 -5.96
N ILE A 55 8.27 4.87 -4.72
CA ILE A 55 7.58 3.65 -4.27
C ILE A 55 6.15 4.05 -3.93
N ASP A 56 5.19 3.49 -4.65
CA ASP A 56 3.78 3.62 -4.29
C ASP A 56 3.38 2.43 -3.41
N ALA A 57 3.28 2.68 -2.11
CA ALA A 57 3.00 1.65 -1.12
C ALA A 57 1.51 1.33 -0.94
N HIS A 58 0.62 1.87 -1.79
CA HIS A 58 -0.82 1.66 -1.64
C HIS A 58 -1.56 1.72 -2.97
N THR A 59 -1.63 0.61 -3.68
CA THR A 59 -2.33 0.52 -4.97
C THR A 59 -3.42 -0.56 -4.96
N HIS A 60 -4.42 -0.39 -5.83
CA HIS A 60 -5.52 -1.33 -6.03
C HIS A 60 -5.73 -1.59 -7.52
N LEU A 61 -4.81 -2.36 -8.13
CA LEU A 61 -4.85 -2.71 -9.55
C LEU A 61 -5.70 -3.97 -9.78
N ALA A 62 -6.51 -4.01 -10.83
CA ALA A 62 -7.40 -5.13 -11.15
C ALA A 62 -8.18 -5.65 -9.92
N MET A 63 -8.57 -4.76 -9.01
CA MET A 63 -9.19 -5.13 -7.74
C MET A 63 -10.72 -5.19 -7.89
N PRO A 64 -11.37 -6.33 -7.60
CA PRO A 64 -12.82 -6.39 -7.52
C PRO A 64 -13.31 -5.66 -6.26
N PHE A 65 -14.22 -4.70 -6.44
CA PHE A 65 -14.82 -3.95 -5.35
C PHE A 65 -16.20 -3.41 -5.75
N GLY A 66 -17.18 -3.50 -4.84
CA GLY A 66 -18.50 -2.91 -5.05
C GLY A 66 -19.26 -3.41 -6.29
N GLY A 67 -19.03 -4.67 -6.72
CA GLY A 67 -19.65 -5.25 -7.91
C GLY A 67 -19.01 -4.86 -9.24
N THR A 68 -17.86 -4.20 -9.19
CA THR A 68 -17.04 -3.84 -10.36
C THR A 68 -15.57 -4.22 -10.13
N ILE A 69 -14.69 -3.87 -11.08
CA ILE A 69 -13.25 -4.06 -10.99
C ILE A 69 -12.60 -2.71 -11.26
N SER A 70 -11.50 -2.38 -10.55
CA SER A 70 -10.73 -1.17 -10.83
C SER A 70 -10.33 -1.12 -12.31
N SER A 71 -10.42 0.08 -12.91
CA SER A 71 -10.21 0.29 -14.35
C SER A 71 -8.81 -0.09 -14.84
N ASP A 72 -7.80 0.10 -13.99
CA ASP A 72 -6.44 -0.28 -14.32
C ASP A 72 -6.15 -1.72 -13.91
N ASP A 73 -5.60 -2.46 -14.88
CA ASP A 73 -4.96 -3.75 -14.64
C ASP A 73 -3.47 -3.56 -14.31
N TYR A 74 -2.73 -4.68 -14.15
CA TYR A 74 -1.30 -4.59 -13.82
C TYR A 74 -0.46 -3.97 -14.91
N TYR A 75 -0.80 -4.17 -16.19
CA TYR A 75 -0.05 -3.55 -17.29
C TYR A 75 -0.33 -2.05 -17.37
N SER A 76 -1.60 -1.65 -17.41
CA SER A 76 -1.96 -0.24 -17.57
C SER A 76 -1.55 0.60 -16.36
N GLY A 77 -1.82 0.10 -15.13
CA GLY A 77 -1.51 0.81 -13.90
C GLY A 77 0.00 0.92 -13.63
N THR A 78 0.76 -0.17 -13.80
CA THR A 78 2.22 -0.11 -13.59
C THR A 78 2.93 0.66 -14.71
N ARG A 79 2.39 0.67 -15.93
CA ARG A 79 2.88 1.55 -17.00
C ARG A 79 2.63 3.03 -16.67
N ALA A 80 1.46 3.36 -16.14
CA ALA A 80 1.19 4.73 -15.68
C ALA A 80 2.13 5.12 -14.53
N ALA A 81 2.38 4.22 -13.58
CA ALA A 81 3.35 4.39 -12.51
C ALA A 81 4.76 4.70 -13.07
N ALA A 82 5.25 3.88 -14.00
CA ALA A 82 6.56 4.09 -14.66
C ALA A 82 6.65 5.45 -15.35
N CYS A 83 5.60 5.85 -16.09
CA CYS A 83 5.54 7.16 -16.74
C CYS A 83 5.56 8.32 -15.74
N GLY A 84 5.07 8.12 -14.51
CA GLY A 84 5.10 9.09 -13.42
C GLY A 84 6.41 9.09 -12.60
N GLY A 85 7.33 8.13 -12.87
CA GLY A 85 8.58 7.98 -12.12
C GLY A 85 8.49 7.05 -10.91
N THR A 86 7.37 6.32 -10.76
CA THR A 86 7.22 5.26 -9.75
C THR A 86 7.82 3.97 -10.32
N THR A 87 8.74 3.37 -9.58
CA THR A 87 9.48 2.16 -10.01
C THR A 87 9.10 0.92 -9.22
N THR A 88 8.31 1.07 -8.17
CA THR A 88 7.83 -0.04 -7.35
C THR A 88 6.42 0.27 -6.86
N VAL A 89 5.53 -0.72 -6.94
CA VAL A 89 4.17 -0.61 -6.39
C VAL A 89 3.91 -1.71 -5.37
N PHE A 90 3.16 -1.40 -4.31
CA PHE A 90 2.62 -2.39 -3.39
C PHE A 90 1.11 -2.49 -3.60
N ASP A 91 0.65 -3.65 -4.05
CA ASP A 91 -0.77 -3.89 -4.29
C ASP A 91 -1.40 -4.70 -3.15
N PHE A 92 -2.72 -4.62 -3.02
CA PHE A 92 -3.46 -5.34 -2.00
C PHE A 92 -4.05 -6.64 -2.55
N VAL A 93 -3.69 -7.73 -1.90
CA VAL A 93 -4.28 -9.05 -2.16
C VAL A 93 -5.47 -9.25 -1.24
N LEU A 94 -6.68 -9.30 -1.78
CA LEU A 94 -7.85 -9.69 -1.01
C LEU A 94 -7.83 -11.20 -0.80
N GLN A 95 -7.78 -11.63 0.46
CA GLN A 95 -7.97 -13.03 0.85
C GLN A 95 -9.42 -13.44 0.55
N ASP A 96 -9.65 -14.60 0.00
CA ASP A 96 -10.98 -15.19 -0.06
C ASP A 96 -11.29 -15.97 1.23
N PHE A 97 -12.58 -16.19 1.54
CA PHE A 97 -12.98 -16.94 2.72
C PHE A 97 -12.47 -18.39 2.63
N GLY A 98 -11.81 -18.86 3.67
CA GLY A 98 -11.19 -20.19 3.73
C GLY A 98 -9.83 -20.29 3.00
N GLU A 99 -9.36 -19.24 2.34
CA GLU A 99 -8.08 -19.20 1.64
C GLU A 99 -6.93 -18.87 2.60
N THR A 100 -5.76 -19.51 2.41
CA THR A 100 -4.56 -19.09 3.13
C THR A 100 -3.99 -17.80 2.54
N MET A 101 -3.28 -16.98 3.35
CA MET A 101 -2.64 -15.76 2.86
C MET A 101 -1.62 -16.04 1.74
N VAL A 102 -0.89 -17.15 1.84
CA VAL A 102 0.10 -17.54 0.82
C VAL A 102 -0.58 -17.91 -0.51
N ASP A 103 -1.71 -18.62 -0.46
CA ASP A 103 -2.45 -18.98 -1.68
C ASP A 103 -3.06 -17.74 -2.33
N ALA A 104 -3.60 -16.81 -1.54
CA ALA A 104 -4.07 -15.51 -2.04
C ALA A 104 -2.94 -14.75 -2.76
N VAL A 105 -1.74 -14.70 -2.18
CA VAL A 105 -0.57 -14.06 -2.80
C VAL A 105 -0.21 -14.75 -4.11
N LYS A 106 -0.12 -16.08 -4.15
CA LYS A 106 0.20 -16.82 -5.38
C LYS A 106 -0.83 -16.58 -6.48
N ARG A 107 -2.11 -16.56 -6.12
CA ARG A 107 -3.21 -16.25 -7.06
C ARG A 107 -3.05 -14.85 -7.63
N ARG A 108 -2.67 -13.87 -6.81
CA ARG A 108 -2.46 -12.49 -7.21
C ARG A 108 -1.21 -12.33 -8.07
N ASP A 109 -0.11 -12.95 -7.65
CA ASP A 109 1.18 -12.93 -8.35
C ASP A 109 1.04 -13.45 -9.79
N ALA A 110 0.22 -14.48 -10.01
CA ALA A 110 -0.05 -15.01 -11.34
C ALA A 110 -0.67 -13.97 -12.31
N LEU A 111 -1.32 -12.92 -11.80
CA LEU A 111 -1.83 -11.82 -12.62
C LEU A 111 -0.78 -10.74 -12.90
N CYS A 112 0.23 -10.63 -12.03
CA CYS A 112 1.27 -9.59 -12.10
C CYS A 112 2.46 -10.00 -12.94
N LYS A 113 2.91 -11.25 -12.79
CA LYS A 113 4.21 -11.78 -13.21
C LYS A 113 4.63 -11.42 -14.63
N ASP A 114 3.72 -11.48 -15.60
CA ASP A 114 4.03 -11.21 -17.02
C ASP A 114 3.40 -9.89 -17.50
N ASN A 115 2.77 -9.12 -16.61
CA ASN A 115 2.02 -7.92 -16.96
C ASN A 115 2.59 -6.65 -16.32
N ALA A 116 3.18 -6.74 -15.13
CA ALA A 116 3.75 -5.58 -14.46
C ALA A 116 5.04 -5.11 -15.16
N VAL A 117 5.15 -3.79 -15.38
CA VAL A 117 6.32 -3.16 -16.04
C VAL A 117 7.26 -2.46 -15.05
N VAL A 118 6.90 -2.44 -13.76
CA VAL A 118 7.76 -2.00 -12.64
C VAL A 118 7.79 -3.10 -11.59
N ASP A 119 8.69 -2.98 -10.62
CA ASP A 119 8.72 -3.90 -9.48
C ASP A 119 7.43 -3.84 -8.68
N TYR A 120 7.02 -4.96 -8.12
CA TYR A 120 5.81 -5.04 -7.31
C TYR A 120 5.99 -5.90 -6.06
N ALA A 121 5.20 -5.59 -5.05
CA ALA A 121 5.05 -6.39 -3.84
C ALA A 121 3.60 -6.36 -3.37
N PHE A 122 3.29 -7.08 -2.27
CA PHE A 122 1.92 -7.25 -1.81
C PHE A 122 1.76 -6.95 -0.33
N HIS A 123 0.60 -6.38 -0.02
CA HIS A 123 -0.03 -6.43 1.31
C HIS A 123 -1.21 -7.40 1.24
N VAL A 124 -1.37 -8.29 2.21
CA VAL A 124 -2.54 -9.18 2.26
C VAL A 124 -3.65 -8.56 3.09
N ALA A 125 -4.80 -8.33 2.47
CA ALA A 125 -6.01 -7.89 3.15
C ALA A 125 -6.72 -9.10 3.78
N ILE A 126 -6.73 -9.16 5.10
CA ILE A 126 -7.30 -10.26 5.88
C ILE A 126 -8.81 -10.07 5.97
N LYS A 127 -9.56 -11.09 5.56
CA LYS A 127 -11.02 -11.16 5.70
C LYS A 127 -11.45 -12.31 6.60
N ASP A 128 -10.65 -13.36 6.69
CA ASP A 128 -10.98 -14.57 7.44
C ASP A 128 -9.78 -15.07 8.25
N VAL A 129 -10.01 -15.30 9.54
CA VAL A 129 -9.03 -15.87 10.47
C VAL A 129 -9.55 -17.15 11.13
N SER A 130 -10.71 -17.66 10.69
CA SER A 130 -11.34 -18.86 11.22
C SER A 130 -10.53 -20.14 10.93
N ASN A 131 -10.88 -21.23 11.56
CA ASN A 131 -10.31 -22.55 11.29
C ASN A 131 -8.77 -22.62 11.27
N GLY A 132 -8.11 -21.81 12.11
CA GLY A 132 -6.63 -21.77 12.19
C GLY A 132 -5.97 -20.89 11.14
N LEU A 133 -6.72 -20.15 10.31
CA LEU A 133 -6.15 -19.21 9.33
C LEU A 133 -5.36 -18.08 9.99
N ILE A 134 -5.67 -17.73 11.25
CA ILE A 134 -4.88 -16.76 12.02
C ILE A 134 -3.40 -17.13 12.11
N ASP A 135 -3.09 -18.44 12.26
CA ASP A 135 -1.71 -18.92 12.36
C ASP A 135 -0.98 -18.87 11.00
N LYS A 136 -1.71 -18.80 9.90
CA LYS A 136 -1.15 -18.67 8.55
C LYS A 136 -0.55 -17.30 8.25
N ILE A 137 -0.77 -16.29 9.12
CA ILE A 137 -0.06 -15.01 9.07
C ILE A 137 1.46 -15.25 9.16
N GLU A 138 1.91 -16.11 10.09
CA GLU A 138 3.33 -16.43 10.23
C GLU A 138 3.91 -17.10 8.97
N GLU A 139 3.14 -17.98 8.32
CA GLU A 139 3.56 -18.60 7.06
C GLU A 139 3.73 -17.57 5.94
N ALA A 140 2.82 -16.59 5.85
CA ALA A 140 2.92 -15.51 4.87
C ALA A 140 4.13 -14.60 5.14
N VAL A 141 4.45 -14.31 6.40
CA VAL A 141 5.68 -13.57 6.77
C VAL A 141 6.91 -14.35 6.31
N LYS A 142 6.99 -15.65 6.59
CA LYS A 142 8.10 -16.51 6.14
C LYS A 142 8.17 -16.65 4.62
N TYR A 143 7.04 -16.55 3.92
CA TYR A 143 6.98 -16.56 2.46
C TYR A 143 7.50 -15.24 1.84
N GLY A 144 7.61 -14.17 2.62
CA GLY A 144 8.15 -12.87 2.19
C GLY A 144 7.13 -11.74 2.14
N VAL A 145 5.95 -11.93 2.74
CA VAL A 145 4.91 -10.88 2.84
C VAL A 145 4.69 -10.51 4.31
N PRO A 146 5.45 -9.54 4.85
CA PRO A 146 5.41 -9.19 6.28
C PRO A 146 4.37 -8.13 6.63
N SER A 147 3.49 -7.74 5.71
CA SER A 147 2.51 -6.68 5.94
C SER A 147 1.11 -7.09 5.53
N PHE A 148 0.16 -6.74 6.38
CA PHE A 148 -1.25 -7.12 6.24
C PHE A 148 -2.16 -5.93 6.39
N LYS A 149 -3.34 -6.02 5.81
CA LYS A 149 -4.39 -4.99 5.90
C LYS A 149 -5.62 -5.55 6.58
N VAL A 150 -6.21 -4.77 7.45
CA VAL A 150 -7.56 -5.02 7.95
C VAL A 150 -8.48 -3.84 7.61
N PHE A 151 -9.75 -4.15 7.45
CA PHE A 151 -10.80 -3.16 7.26
C PHE A 151 -11.74 -3.22 8.46
N MET A 152 -12.05 -2.08 9.06
CA MET A 152 -13.04 -1.97 10.12
C MET A 152 -14.45 -1.67 9.58
N VAL A 153 -14.59 -1.54 8.28
CA VAL A 153 -15.81 -1.17 7.56
C VAL A 153 -15.98 -2.07 6.33
N TYR A 154 -17.12 -2.02 5.68
CA TYR A 154 -17.55 -2.85 4.54
C TYR A 154 -18.01 -4.26 4.94
N ASP A 155 -18.62 -4.98 3.99
CA ASP A 155 -19.15 -6.34 4.18
C ASP A 155 -18.08 -7.38 4.51
N PHE A 156 -16.85 -7.09 4.14
CA PHE A 156 -15.66 -7.90 4.43
C PHE A 156 -14.81 -7.35 5.58
N GLY A 157 -15.31 -6.35 6.29
CA GLY A 157 -14.66 -5.80 7.47
C GLY A 157 -14.59 -6.82 8.61
N VAL A 158 -13.50 -6.77 9.37
CA VAL A 158 -13.33 -7.66 10.53
C VAL A 158 -13.94 -7.03 11.79
N THR A 159 -14.38 -7.87 12.73
CA THR A 159 -14.83 -7.41 14.03
C THR A 159 -13.66 -6.93 14.91
N ASP A 160 -13.94 -6.12 15.91
CA ASP A 160 -12.95 -5.64 16.88
C ASP A 160 -12.14 -6.78 17.53
N GLY A 161 -12.81 -7.86 17.88
CA GLY A 161 -12.14 -9.04 18.45
C GLY A 161 -11.21 -9.76 17.48
N VAL A 162 -11.60 -9.84 16.22
CA VAL A 162 -10.74 -10.41 15.15
C VAL A 162 -9.55 -9.49 14.90
N PHE A 163 -9.76 -8.18 14.82
CA PHE A 163 -8.66 -7.22 14.62
C PHE A 163 -7.65 -7.30 15.77
N TYR A 164 -8.11 -7.36 17.02
CA TYR A 164 -7.23 -7.52 18.17
C TYR A 164 -6.40 -8.81 18.12
N GLN A 165 -7.00 -9.94 17.67
CA GLN A 165 -6.28 -11.20 17.48
C GLN A 165 -5.23 -11.09 16.37
N VAL A 166 -5.55 -10.41 15.27
CA VAL A 166 -4.60 -10.14 14.17
C VAL A 166 -3.41 -9.31 14.66
N LEU A 167 -3.64 -8.24 15.43
CA LEU A 167 -2.58 -7.44 16.04
C LEU A 167 -1.68 -8.29 16.95
N LYS A 168 -2.28 -9.13 17.80
CA LYS A 168 -1.53 -10.02 18.68
C LYS A 168 -0.66 -11.00 17.88
N LYS A 169 -1.22 -11.63 16.85
CA LYS A 169 -0.46 -12.55 15.99
C LYS A 169 0.64 -11.83 15.21
N ALA A 170 0.38 -10.61 14.73
CA ALA A 170 1.39 -9.78 14.08
C ALA A 170 2.59 -9.48 14.98
N LYS A 171 2.34 -9.17 16.25
CA LYS A 171 3.42 -9.00 17.25
C LYS A 171 4.30 -10.24 17.37
N GLU A 172 3.68 -11.43 17.42
CA GLU A 172 4.38 -12.69 17.57
C GLU A 172 5.33 -13.00 16.41
N CYS A 173 4.96 -12.63 15.18
CA CYS A 173 5.72 -12.92 13.97
C CYS A 173 6.41 -11.71 13.32
N GLY A 174 6.38 -10.54 13.97
CA GLY A 174 7.06 -9.33 13.47
C GLY A 174 6.41 -8.73 12.23
N ALA A 175 5.10 -8.87 12.05
CA ALA A 175 4.37 -8.31 10.94
C ALA A 175 3.89 -6.87 11.20
N LEU A 176 3.70 -6.10 10.13
CA LEU A 176 3.05 -4.80 10.16
C LEU A 176 1.57 -4.93 9.80
N ILE A 177 0.71 -4.35 10.60
CA ILE A 177 -0.71 -4.26 10.27
C ILE A 177 -1.04 -2.84 9.82
N SER A 178 -1.64 -2.74 8.66
CA SER A 178 -2.29 -1.52 8.17
C SER A 178 -3.80 -1.63 8.34
N VAL A 179 -4.46 -0.51 8.61
CA VAL A 179 -5.91 -0.47 8.86
C VAL A 179 -6.61 0.63 8.07
N HIS A 180 -7.74 0.26 7.44
CA HIS A 180 -8.75 1.21 7.02
C HIS A 180 -9.74 1.36 8.19
N ALA A 181 -9.65 2.47 8.89
CA ALA A 181 -10.36 2.69 10.14
C ALA A 181 -11.59 3.58 9.93
N GLU A 182 -12.76 2.97 9.90
CA GLU A 182 -14.05 3.67 9.94
C GLU A 182 -15.03 2.86 10.82
N ASN A 183 -15.89 3.56 11.55
CA ASN A 183 -16.93 2.93 12.34
C ASN A 183 -18.06 2.40 11.44
N ASN A 184 -18.08 1.09 11.20
CA ASN A 184 -19.01 0.43 10.29
C ASN A 184 -20.48 0.68 10.62
N GLU A 185 -20.84 0.65 11.90
CA GLU A 185 -22.25 0.86 12.32
C GLU A 185 -22.71 2.28 11.99
N MET A 186 -21.86 3.27 12.20
CA MET A 186 -22.17 4.67 11.89
C MET A 186 -22.27 4.91 10.38
N VAL A 187 -21.33 4.37 9.60
CA VAL A 187 -21.35 4.46 8.14
C VAL A 187 -22.64 3.84 7.59
N ASN A 188 -23.00 2.66 8.07
CA ASN A 188 -24.21 1.96 7.64
C ASN A 188 -25.49 2.72 8.04
N MET A 189 -25.53 3.30 9.24
CA MET A 189 -26.65 4.11 9.71
C MET A 189 -26.87 5.33 8.79
N PHE A 190 -25.81 6.13 8.56
CA PHE A 190 -25.92 7.32 7.70
C PHE A 190 -26.26 6.95 6.26
N THR A 191 -25.65 5.89 5.73
CA THR A 191 -25.94 5.42 4.38
C THR A 191 -27.41 5.04 4.23
N LYS A 192 -27.97 4.25 5.16
CA LYS A 192 -29.39 3.88 5.17
C LYS A 192 -30.29 5.10 5.29
N GLN A 193 -29.94 6.07 6.13
CA GLN A 193 -30.70 7.31 6.27
C GLN A 193 -30.75 8.05 4.93
N PHE A 194 -29.62 8.33 4.28
CA PHE A 194 -29.60 9.06 3.02
C PHE A 194 -30.35 8.32 1.91
N LEU A 195 -30.22 7.00 1.83
CA LEU A 195 -30.97 6.20 0.86
C LEU A 195 -32.48 6.28 1.09
N SER A 196 -32.94 6.27 2.35
CA SER A 196 -34.37 6.41 2.68
C SER A 196 -34.93 7.79 2.32
N GLU A 197 -34.08 8.82 2.27
CA GLU A 197 -34.42 10.17 1.84
C GLU A 197 -34.30 10.37 0.32
N GLY A 198 -34.00 9.31 -0.45
CA GLY A 198 -33.83 9.38 -1.90
C GLY A 198 -32.49 10.05 -2.34
N LYS A 199 -31.55 10.23 -1.44
CA LYS A 199 -30.28 10.88 -1.64
C LYS A 199 -29.23 9.88 -2.12
N THR A 200 -29.12 9.67 -3.44
CA THR A 200 -28.31 8.60 -4.06
C THR A 200 -27.06 9.08 -4.82
N SER A 201 -26.82 10.39 -4.91
CA SER A 201 -25.64 10.91 -5.62
C SER A 201 -24.35 10.59 -4.85
N ALA A 202 -23.20 10.56 -5.57
CA ALA A 202 -21.88 10.30 -5.00
C ALA A 202 -21.51 11.23 -3.84
N TRP A 203 -22.07 12.45 -3.78
CA TRP A 203 -21.91 13.38 -2.67
C TRP A 203 -22.32 12.78 -1.33
N TYR A 204 -23.38 11.97 -1.30
CA TYR A 204 -23.86 11.36 -0.06
C TYR A 204 -23.01 10.18 0.41
N HIS A 205 -22.15 9.62 -0.44
CA HIS A 205 -21.10 8.72 0.00
C HIS A 205 -20.13 9.44 0.96
N TYR A 206 -19.69 10.64 0.59
CA TYR A 206 -18.87 11.48 1.49
C TYR A 206 -19.63 11.88 2.76
N MET A 207 -20.89 12.34 2.63
CA MET A 207 -21.70 12.77 3.77
C MET A 207 -22.04 11.63 4.75
N SER A 208 -22.01 10.37 4.32
CA SER A 208 -22.21 9.22 5.20
C SER A 208 -20.95 8.87 6.04
N ARG A 209 -19.86 9.58 5.83
CA ARG A 209 -18.57 9.39 6.51
C ARG A 209 -18.07 10.69 7.12
N PRO A 210 -18.80 11.28 8.10
CA PRO A 210 -18.30 12.48 8.79
C PRO A 210 -17.01 12.17 9.53
N GLU A 211 -16.14 13.15 9.68
CA GLU A 211 -14.76 13.02 10.20
C GLU A 211 -14.65 12.19 11.48
N PHE A 212 -15.61 12.29 12.38
CA PHE A 212 -15.57 11.56 13.65
C PHE A 212 -15.69 10.03 13.49
N VAL A 213 -16.25 9.55 12.38
CA VAL A 213 -16.41 8.12 12.09
C VAL A 213 -15.05 7.45 11.87
N GLU A 214 -14.14 8.14 11.18
CA GLU A 214 -12.74 7.73 11.04
C GLU A 214 -11.97 7.98 12.35
N ALA A 215 -12.05 9.20 12.91
CA ALA A 215 -11.28 9.58 14.10
C ALA A 215 -11.54 8.69 15.34
N GLU A 216 -12.76 8.20 15.52
CA GLU A 216 -13.10 7.26 16.60
C GLU A 216 -12.45 5.90 16.35
N ALA A 217 -12.55 5.38 15.13
CA ALA A 217 -11.98 4.10 14.76
C ALA A 217 -10.44 4.12 14.80
N ASP A 218 -9.81 5.22 14.40
CA ASP A 218 -8.36 5.43 14.53
C ASP A 218 -7.91 5.30 15.98
N LYS A 219 -8.55 6.03 16.88
CA LYS A 219 -8.22 6.01 18.33
C LYS A 219 -8.34 4.61 18.91
N ARG A 220 -9.39 3.91 18.54
CA ARG A 220 -9.65 2.53 18.99
C ARG A 220 -8.55 1.58 18.49
N ALA A 221 -8.21 1.65 17.22
CA ALA A 221 -7.14 0.85 16.64
C ALA A 221 -5.77 1.14 17.27
N ILE A 222 -5.45 2.42 17.50
CA ILE A 222 -4.21 2.87 18.15
C ILE A 222 -4.12 2.33 19.58
N GLU A 223 -5.18 2.43 20.39
CA GLU A 223 -5.18 1.93 21.76
C GLU A 223 -4.96 0.41 21.83
N TRP A 224 -5.52 -0.36 20.90
CA TRP A 224 -5.27 -1.80 20.85
C TRP A 224 -3.82 -2.12 20.45
N ALA A 225 -3.31 -1.47 19.40
CA ALA A 225 -1.94 -1.66 18.96
C ALA A 225 -0.94 -1.29 20.07
N LYS A 226 -1.18 -0.18 20.76
CA LYS A 226 -0.39 0.29 21.90
C LYS A 226 -0.43 -0.70 23.08
N SER A 227 -1.61 -1.24 23.41
CA SER A 227 -1.76 -2.23 24.49
C SER A 227 -0.97 -3.51 24.25
N LEU A 228 -0.72 -3.86 22.98
CA LEU A 228 0.04 -5.02 22.53
C LEU A 228 1.49 -4.69 22.19
N ASP A 229 1.87 -3.42 22.16
CA ASP A 229 3.17 -2.94 21.63
C ASP A 229 3.40 -3.50 20.23
N THR A 230 2.38 -3.39 19.34
CA THR A 230 2.39 -3.89 17.95
C THR A 230 2.44 -2.71 16.99
N PRO A 231 3.32 -2.73 15.97
CA PRO A 231 3.31 -1.72 14.92
C PRO A 231 1.98 -1.66 14.19
N LEU A 232 1.43 -0.45 14.05
CA LEU A 232 0.20 -0.18 13.31
C LEU A 232 0.44 0.96 12.32
N TYR A 233 -0.11 0.83 11.12
CA TYR A 233 -0.11 1.87 10.10
C TYR A 233 -1.55 2.23 9.73
N ILE A 234 -1.97 3.45 10.04
CA ILE A 234 -3.27 3.96 9.58
C ILE A 234 -3.10 4.46 8.17
N VAL A 235 -3.79 3.84 7.21
CA VAL A 235 -3.66 4.21 5.80
C VAL A 235 -4.55 5.42 5.47
N HIS A 236 -4.18 6.18 4.45
CA HIS A 236 -4.97 7.29 3.88
C HIS A 236 -5.75 8.11 4.93
N LEU A 237 -5.13 8.38 6.08
CA LEU A 237 -5.71 9.16 7.19
C LEU A 237 -6.17 10.53 6.70
N ALA A 238 -7.45 10.82 6.80
CA ALA A 238 -8.07 11.97 6.15
C ALA A 238 -8.66 13.00 7.13
N ASN A 239 -8.47 12.81 8.45
CA ASN A 239 -9.07 13.68 9.44
C ASN A 239 -8.06 14.22 10.46
N LYS A 240 -8.32 15.46 10.93
CA LYS A 240 -7.45 16.18 11.87
C LYS A 240 -7.33 15.52 13.25
N ASP A 241 -8.40 14.89 13.72
CA ASP A 241 -8.43 14.33 15.08
C ASP A 241 -7.77 12.95 15.15
N GLY A 242 -7.76 12.21 14.03
CA GLY A 242 -6.95 11.00 13.87
C GLY A 242 -5.45 11.31 13.87
N VAL A 243 -5.04 12.42 13.23
CA VAL A 243 -3.63 12.88 13.25
C VAL A 243 -3.14 13.21 14.66
N LYS A 244 -4.04 13.61 15.57
CA LYS A 244 -3.69 13.97 16.96
C LYS A 244 -3.69 12.77 17.90
N ALA A 245 -4.28 11.66 17.47
CA ALA A 245 -4.39 10.45 18.30
C ALA A 245 -3.07 9.70 18.39
#